data_085f514d32e9aed92221d4758a72027d
#
_entry.id   085f514d32e9aed92221d4758a72027d
#
_cell.length_a   1.000
_cell.length_b   1.000
_cell.length_c   1.000
_cell.angle_alpha   90.00
_cell.angle_beta   90.00
_cell.angle_gamma   90.00
#
_symmetry.space_group_name_H-M   'P 1'
#
loop_
_entity.id
_entity.type
_entity.pdbx_description
1 polymer ?
#
loop_
_entity_poly.entity_id
_entity_poly.type
_entity_poly.pdbx_seq_one_letter_code
_entity_poly.pdbx_strand_id
1 'polypeptide(L)'
;PIRFFLSLEKMNISELYDARSLIEGDVARRAAINMDEIQLATLDNILTNQEETLKDADEFRLSDFKFHETIWIGSGNSFLKRIGESLNSLGLEFRRRASERPEVLNQSLRDHRALFDALSMRDPSAAAQAAEKHMQNVYRSTMDQSSEGGIS
;
A
#
# COMPACT_ATOMS: atom_id res chain seq x y z
N PRO A 1 13.01 15.34 -11.94
CA PRO A 1 14.12 14.94 -11.09
C PRO A 1 14.05 13.49 -10.64
N ILE A 2 13.06 13.02 -9.86
CA ILE A 2 12.98 11.60 -9.46
C ILE A 2 12.76 10.66 -10.65
N ARG A 3 12.05 11.09 -11.66
CA ARG A 3 11.90 10.35 -12.92
C ARG A 3 13.24 10.01 -13.60
N PHE A 4 14.29 10.77 -13.31
CA PHE A 4 15.61 10.60 -13.92
C PHE A 4 16.36 9.39 -13.37
N PHE A 5 16.10 9.01 -12.13
CA PHE A 5 16.75 7.86 -11.46
C PHE A 5 16.12 6.53 -11.82
N LEU A 6 14.97 6.55 -12.46
CA LEU A 6 14.09 5.40 -12.56
C LEU A 6 13.66 5.18 -13.98
N SER A 7 14.63 4.96 -14.85
CA SER A 7 14.28 4.19 -16.03
C SER A 7 13.82 2.83 -15.52
N LEU A 8 12.57 2.48 -15.80
CA LEU A 8 11.94 1.24 -15.38
C LEU A 8 12.78 0.00 -15.73
N GLU A 9 13.63 0.10 -16.74
CA GLU A 9 14.54 -0.97 -17.20
C GLU A 9 15.67 -1.29 -16.20
N LYS A 10 15.95 -0.40 -15.25
CA LYS A 10 17.04 -0.55 -14.27
C LYS A 10 16.56 -0.61 -12.84
N MET A 11 15.24 -0.56 -12.61
CA MET A 11 14.69 -0.55 -11.27
C MET A 11 14.77 -1.95 -10.66
N ASN A 12 15.48 -2.05 -9.54
CA ASN A 12 15.47 -3.25 -8.73
C ASN A 12 14.21 -3.25 -7.86
N ILE A 13 13.25 -4.11 -8.19
CA ILE A 13 11.95 -4.20 -7.49
C ILE A 13 12.14 -4.56 -6.02
N SER A 14 13.09 -5.43 -5.72
CA SER A 14 13.41 -5.82 -4.34
C SER A 14 13.84 -4.59 -3.52
N GLU A 15 14.74 -3.77 -4.05
CA GLU A 15 15.20 -2.55 -3.38
C GLU A 15 14.07 -1.52 -3.23
N LEU A 16 13.19 -1.40 -4.23
CA LEU A 16 12.02 -0.53 -4.15
C LEU A 16 11.12 -0.93 -2.97
N TYR A 17 10.84 -2.23 -2.82
CA TYR A 17 9.96 -2.70 -1.75
C TYR A 17 10.63 -2.71 -0.38
N ASP A 18 11.94 -2.81 -0.30
CA ASP A 18 12.69 -2.57 0.94
C ASP A 18 12.49 -1.11 1.40
N ALA A 19 12.65 -0.16 0.49
CA ALA A 19 12.40 1.27 0.78
C ALA A 19 10.94 1.51 1.15
N ARG A 20 10.00 0.91 0.42
CA ARG A 20 8.57 1.05 0.70
C ARG A 20 8.20 0.47 2.07
N SER A 21 8.74 -0.69 2.43
CA SER A 21 8.49 -1.29 3.75
C SER A 21 8.95 -0.37 4.88
N LEU A 22 10.14 0.22 4.74
CA LEU A 22 10.69 1.16 5.72
C LEU A 22 9.78 2.40 5.87
N ILE A 23 9.41 3.03 4.77
CA ILE A 23 8.60 4.25 4.77
C ILE A 23 7.17 3.97 5.23
N GLU A 24 6.52 2.95 4.70
CA GLU A 24 5.14 2.63 5.07
C GLU A 24 5.04 2.18 6.53
N GLY A 25 6.04 1.47 7.04
CA GLY A 25 6.10 1.11 8.45
C GLY A 25 6.18 2.33 9.36
N ASP A 26 7.08 3.28 9.08
CA ASP A 26 7.20 4.50 9.88
C ASP A 26 5.97 5.40 9.76
N VAL A 27 5.41 5.52 8.56
CA VAL A 27 4.16 6.26 8.31
C VAL A 27 3.02 5.67 9.14
N ALA A 28 2.84 4.35 9.12
CA ALA A 28 1.79 3.69 9.89
C ALA A 28 1.97 3.88 11.41
N ARG A 29 3.20 3.77 11.90
CA ARG A 29 3.54 4.02 13.29
C ARG A 29 3.12 5.42 13.74
N ARG A 30 3.44 6.43 12.92
CA ARG A 30 3.05 7.82 13.18
C ARG A 30 1.55 8.04 13.08
N ALA A 31 0.92 7.45 12.09
CA ALA A 31 -0.52 7.53 11.88
C ALA A 31 -1.30 6.97 13.07
N ALA A 32 -0.83 5.87 13.68
CA ALA A 32 -1.45 5.32 14.88
C ALA A 32 -1.51 6.32 16.05
N ILE A 33 -0.54 7.24 16.11
CA ILE A 33 -0.49 8.29 17.13
C ILE A 33 -1.28 9.53 16.70
N ASN A 34 -1.19 9.92 15.43
CA ASN A 34 -1.60 11.26 14.97
C ASN A 34 -2.95 11.31 14.26
N MET A 35 -3.47 10.18 13.73
CA MET A 35 -4.75 10.20 13.05
C MET A 35 -5.89 10.61 13.98
N ASP A 36 -6.78 11.48 13.47
CA ASP A 36 -8.00 11.84 14.18
C ASP A 36 -9.14 10.85 13.88
N GLU A 37 -10.25 10.99 14.59
CA GLU A 37 -11.42 10.12 14.45
C GLU A 37 -12.09 10.25 13.08
N ILE A 38 -12.00 11.40 12.42
CA ILE A 38 -12.55 11.62 11.09
C ILE A 38 -11.74 10.83 10.05
N GLN A 39 -10.42 10.83 10.18
CA GLN A 39 -9.54 10.06 9.30
C GLN A 39 -9.73 8.56 9.48
N LEU A 40 -9.89 8.09 10.71
CA LEU A 40 -10.20 6.68 10.99
C LEU A 40 -11.56 6.27 10.40
N ALA A 41 -12.59 7.12 10.54
CA ALA A 41 -13.88 6.88 9.92
C ALA A 41 -13.79 6.84 8.39
N THR A 42 -12.95 7.69 7.80
CA THR A 42 -12.67 7.69 6.36
C THR A 42 -12.06 6.36 5.91
N LEU A 43 -11.08 5.83 6.67
CA LEU A 43 -10.49 4.52 6.38
C LEU A 43 -11.53 3.40 6.43
N ASP A 44 -12.39 3.40 7.43
CA ASP A 44 -13.44 2.39 7.55
C ASP A 44 -14.40 2.40 6.36
N ASN A 45 -14.80 3.59 5.91
CA ASN A 45 -15.63 3.76 4.72
C ASN A 45 -14.92 3.27 3.45
N ILE A 46 -13.63 3.55 3.31
CA ILE A 46 -12.84 3.06 2.18
C ILE A 46 -12.79 1.54 2.17
N LEU A 47 -12.59 0.92 3.34
CA LEU A 47 -12.55 -0.54 3.46
C LEU A 47 -13.88 -1.18 3.10
N THR A 48 -14.99 -0.60 3.52
CA THR A 48 -16.33 -1.05 3.13
C THR A 48 -16.50 -0.99 1.61
N ASN A 49 -16.06 0.10 0.98
CA ASN A 49 -16.07 0.22 -0.48
C ASN A 49 -15.19 -0.84 -1.15
N GLN A 50 -14.02 -1.14 -0.59
CA GLN A 50 -13.14 -2.18 -1.12
C GLN A 50 -13.78 -3.57 -1.10
N GLU A 51 -14.52 -3.89 -0.04
CA GLU A 51 -15.27 -5.14 0.04
C GLU A 51 -16.31 -5.27 -1.07
N GLU A 52 -16.98 -4.17 -1.39
CA GLU A 52 -18.01 -4.13 -2.43
C GLU A 52 -17.41 -4.16 -3.85
N THR A 53 -16.17 -3.75 -4.02
CA THR A 53 -15.50 -3.58 -5.33
C THR A 53 -14.45 -4.65 -5.63
N LEU A 54 -14.42 -5.76 -4.91
CA LEU A 54 -13.45 -6.85 -5.12
C LEU A 54 -13.49 -7.46 -6.52
N LYS A 55 -14.59 -7.31 -7.24
CA LYS A 55 -14.75 -7.82 -8.61
C LYS A 55 -14.39 -6.79 -9.68
N ASP A 56 -14.14 -5.56 -9.28
CA ASP A 56 -13.76 -4.46 -10.16
C ASP A 56 -12.36 -3.97 -9.79
N ALA A 57 -11.36 -4.44 -10.55
CA ALA A 57 -9.96 -4.13 -10.28
C ALA A 57 -9.63 -2.63 -10.41
N ASP A 58 -10.31 -1.91 -11.30
CA ASP A 58 -10.09 -0.46 -11.46
C ASP A 58 -10.61 0.32 -10.26
N GLU A 59 -11.82 -0.01 -9.81
CA GLU A 59 -12.40 0.61 -8.61
C GLU A 59 -11.60 0.25 -7.35
N PHE A 60 -11.13 -0.99 -7.24
CA PHE A 60 -10.28 -1.40 -6.14
C PHE A 60 -8.98 -0.60 -6.11
N ARG A 61 -8.31 -0.42 -7.26
CA ARG A 61 -7.06 0.36 -7.33
C ARG A 61 -7.27 1.81 -6.92
N LEU A 62 -8.41 2.41 -7.28
CA LEU A 62 -8.74 3.76 -6.87
C LEU A 62 -8.94 3.85 -5.35
N SER A 63 -9.66 2.93 -4.77
CA SER A 63 -9.87 2.89 -3.31
C SER A 63 -8.57 2.54 -2.55
N ASP A 64 -7.72 1.69 -3.12
CA ASP A 64 -6.40 1.36 -2.57
C ASP A 64 -5.52 2.62 -2.45
N PHE A 65 -5.49 3.44 -3.50
CA PHE A 65 -4.77 4.72 -3.43
C PHE A 65 -5.31 5.62 -2.32
N LYS A 66 -6.63 5.78 -2.24
CA LYS A 66 -7.26 6.61 -1.21
C LYS A 66 -6.99 6.10 0.21
N PHE A 67 -6.94 4.78 0.38
CA PHE A 67 -6.61 4.16 1.67
C PHE A 67 -5.21 4.55 2.11
N HIS A 68 -4.23 4.36 1.26
CA HIS A 68 -2.84 4.70 1.57
C HIS A 68 -2.62 6.20 1.73
N GLU A 69 -3.24 7.03 0.87
CA GLU A 69 -3.15 8.49 0.97
C GLU A 69 -3.66 8.99 2.33
N THR A 70 -4.78 8.46 2.79
CA THR A 70 -5.34 8.84 4.11
C THR A 70 -4.34 8.55 5.24
N ILE A 71 -3.62 7.43 5.16
CA ILE A 71 -2.61 7.07 6.16
C ILE A 71 -1.36 7.97 6.03
N TRP A 72 -0.91 8.26 4.82
CA TRP A 72 0.21 9.19 4.61
C TRP A 72 -0.10 10.57 5.20
N ILE A 73 -1.28 11.09 4.95
CA ILE A 73 -1.74 12.36 5.54
C ILE A 73 -1.82 12.22 7.06
N GLY A 74 -2.38 11.12 7.54
CA GLY A 74 -2.54 10.83 8.96
C GLY A 74 -1.23 10.71 9.75
N SER A 75 -0.11 10.46 9.07
CA SER A 75 1.21 10.45 9.70
C SER A 75 1.60 11.81 10.28
N GLY A 76 1.00 12.89 9.80
CA GLY A 76 1.31 14.26 10.23
C GLY A 76 2.63 14.80 9.68
N ASN A 77 3.24 14.12 8.70
CA ASN A 77 4.51 14.52 8.11
C ASN A 77 4.35 14.65 6.58
N SER A 78 4.36 15.89 6.08
CA SER A 78 4.14 16.19 4.67
C SER A 78 5.25 15.68 3.75
N PHE A 79 6.47 15.53 4.23
CA PHE A 79 7.56 14.94 3.46
C PHE A 79 7.38 13.43 3.31
N LEU A 80 7.00 12.74 4.39
CA LEU A 80 6.70 11.31 4.33
C LEU A 80 5.52 11.03 3.40
N LYS A 81 4.51 11.90 3.41
CA LYS A 81 3.39 11.81 2.45
C LYS A 81 3.91 11.84 1.02
N ARG A 82 4.76 12.80 0.68
CA ARG A 82 5.33 12.92 -0.68
C ARG A 82 6.18 11.74 -1.07
N ILE A 83 6.99 11.24 -0.13
CA ILE A 83 7.84 10.07 -0.36
C ILE A 83 6.97 8.82 -0.58
N GLY A 84 5.98 8.58 0.27
CA GLY A 84 5.04 7.47 0.14
C GLY A 84 4.31 7.47 -1.20
N GLU A 85 3.79 8.63 -1.58
CA GLU A 85 3.12 8.85 -2.86
C GLU A 85 4.03 8.57 -4.05
N SER A 86 5.27 9.06 -4.01
CA SER A 86 6.27 8.84 -5.07
C SER A 86 6.66 7.37 -5.21
N LEU A 87 6.93 6.69 -4.10
CA LEU A 87 7.27 5.27 -4.10
C LEU A 87 6.10 4.41 -4.57
N ASN A 88 4.87 4.77 -4.20
CA ASN A 88 3.67 4.10 -4.68
C ASN A 88 3.52 4.22 -6.21
N SER A 89 3.75 5.41 -6.75
CA SER A 89 3.68 5.65 -8.19
C SER A 89 4.70 4.82 -8.97
N LEU A 90 5.90 4.64 -8.44
CA LEU A 90 6.94 3.83 -9.07
C LEU A 90 6.56 2.34 -9.18
N GLY A 91 5.82 1.82 -8.23
CA GLY A 91 5.38 0.43 -8.23
C GLY A 91 4.09 0.16 -9.00
N LEU A 92 3.41 1.21 -9.50
CA LEU A 92 2.07 1.13 -10.04
C LEU A 92 1.95 0.16 -11.23
N GLU A 93 2.86 0.22 -12.20
CA GLU A 93 2.84 -0.64 -13.37
C GLU A 93 2.96 -2.13 -13.00
N PHE A 94 3.80 -2.45 -12.03
CA PHE A 94 3.96 -3.83 -11.56
C PHE A 94 2.73 -4.30 -10.80
N ARG A 95 2.15 -3.45 -9.98
CA ARG A 95 0.95 -3.74 -9.20
C ARG A 95 -0.29 -3.89 -10.06
N ARG A 96 -0.37 -3.18 -11.17
CA ARG A 96 -1.53 -3.21 -12.06
C ARG A 96 -1.83 -4.62 -12.55
N ARG A 97 -0.82 -5.36 -13.00
CA ARG A 97 -0.96 -6.74 -13.45
C ARG A 97 -1.36 -7.68 -12.31
N ALA A 98 -0.73 -7.53 -11.15
CA ALA A 98 -1.05 -8.33 -9.97
C ALA A 98 -2.50 -8.13 -9.53
N SER A 99 -3.03 -6.90 -9.56
CA SER A 99 -4.38 -6.57 -9.14
C SER A 99 -5.50 -7.07 -10.07
N GLU A 100 -5.16 -7.70 -11.18
CA GLU A 100 -6.14 -8.39 -12.03
C GLU A 100 -6.52 -9.76 -11.46
N ARG A 101 -5.77 -10.30 -10.49
CA ARG A 101 -6.03 -11.58 -9.86
C ARG A 101 -6.88 -11.41 -8.60
N PRO A 102 -8.07 -12.07 -8.51
CA PRO A 102 -8.97 -11.92 -7.36
C PRO A 102 -8.34 -12.24 -6.01
N GLU A 103 -7.47 -13.26 -5.94
CA GLU A 103 -6.79 -13.64 -4.70
C GLU A 103 -5.84 -12.55 -4.18
N VAL A 104 -5.26 -11.75 -5.09
CA VAL A 104 -4.41 -10.61 -4.72
C VAL A 104 -5.23 -9.51 -4.08
N LEU A 105 -6.39 -9.19 -4.65
CA LEU A 105 -7.30 -8.19 -4.09
C LEU A 105 -7.84 -8.61 -2.73
N ASN A 106 -8.21 -9.87 -2.58
CA ASN A 106 -8.65 -10.42 -1.29
C ASN A 106 -7.55 -10.35 -0.23
N GLN A 107 -6.30 -10.66 -0.59
CA GLN A 107 -5.17 -10.55 0.33
C GLN A 107 -4.93 -9.09 0.73
N SER A 108 -4.96 -8.17 -0.23
CA SER A 108 -4.81 -6.74 0.04
C SER A 108 -5.88 -6.24 1.00
N LEU A 109 -7.13 -6.64 0.82
CA LEU A 109 -8.21 -6.26 1.73
C LEU A 109 -7.96 -6.78 3.16
N ARG A 110 -7.53 -8.02 3.32
CA ARG A 110 -7.16 -8.56 4.63
C ARG A 110 -6.03 -7.76 5.29
N ASP A 111 -5.02 -7.42 4.51
CA ASP A 111 -3.89 -6.61 4.98
C ASP A 111 -4.35 -5.22 5.42
N HIS A 112 -5.20 -4.58 4.62
CA HIS A 112 -5.77 -3.26 4.95
C HIS A 112 -6.60 -3.31 6.23
N ARG A 113 -7.40 -4.37 6.43
CA ARG A 113 -8.17 -4.56 7.66
C ARG A 113 -7.27 -4.69 8.88
N ALA A 114 -6.21 -5.49 8.79
CA ALA A 114 -5.25 -5.65 9.88
C ALA A 114 -4.56 -4.32 10.24
N LEU A 115 -4.19 -3.54 9.23
CA LEU A 115 -3.60 -2.22 9.43
C LEU A 115 -4.60 -1.26 10.08
N PHE A 116 -5.83 -1.21 9.60
CA PHE A 116 -6.89 -0.39 10.17
C PHE A 116 -7.15 -0.75 11.65
N ASP A 117 -7.21 -2.03 11.97
CA ASP A 117 -7.41 -2.48 13.35
C ASP A 117 -6.30 -1.97 14.27
N ALA A 118 -5.05 -2.06 13.85
CA ALA A 118 -3.91 -1.54 14.62
C ALA A 118 -3.97 -0.02 14.79
N LEU A 119 -4.35 0.72 13.75
CA LEU A 119 -4.53 2.18 13.81
C LEU A 119 -5.66 2.56 14.76
N SER A 120 -6.78 1.85 14.71
CA SER A 120 -7.95 2.07 15.59
C SER A 120 -7.62 1.79 17.05
N MET A 121 -6.78 0.80 17.31
CA MET A 121 -6.30 0.46 18.66
C MET A 121 -5.19 1.40 19.14
N ARG A 122 -4.77 2.35 18.31
CA ARG A 122 -3.67 3.27 18.64
C ARG A 122 -2.39 2.53 19.03
N ASP A 123 -2.08 1.42 18.33
CA ASP A 123 -0.88 0.62 18.57
C ASP A 123 0.16 0.88 17.46
N PRO A 124 1.17 1.74 17.72
CA PRO A 124 2.16 2.11 16.71
C PRO A 124 2.99 0.92 16.21
N SER A 125 3.36 0.02 17.11
CA SER A 125 4.17 -1.16 16.75
C SER A 125 3.37 -2.13 15.88
N ALA A 126 2.14 -2.43 16.23
CA ALA A 126 1.27 -3.28 15.44
C ALA A 126 0.95 -2.66 14.08
N ALA A 127 0.74 -1.35 14.02
CA ALA A 127 0.52 -0.64 12.77
C ALA A 127 1.74 -0.72 11.83
N ALA A 128 2.94 -0.52 12.34
CA ALA A 128 4.18 -0.67 11.59
C ALA A 128 4.33 -2.08 11.02
N GLN A 129 4.13 -3.10 11.85
CA GLN A 129 4.22 -4.50 11.44
C GLN A 129 3.19 -4.88 10.39
N ALA A 130 1.95 -4.40 10.53
CA ALA A 130 0.89 -4.64 9.55
C ALA A 130 1.22 -4.00 8.19
N ALA A 131 1.75 -2.78 8.19
CA ALA A 131 2.17 -2.09 6.97
C ALA A 131 3.35 -2.80 6.28
N GLU A 132 4.35 -3.21 7.04
CA GLU A 132 5.51 -3.96 6.51
C GLU A 132 5.07 -5.29 5.91
N LYS A 133 4.21 -6.02 6.59
CA LYS A 133 3.66 -7.29 6.09
C LYS A 133 2.89 -7.09 4.80
N HIS A 134 2.09 -6.03 4.71
CA HIS A 134 1.37 -5.68 3.49
C HIS A 134 2.34 -5.44 2.33
N MET A 135 3.41 -4.68 2.54
CA MET A 135 4.42 -4.46 1.51
C MET A 135 5.10 -5.75 1.06
N GLN A 136 5.38 -6.66 1.98
CA GLN A 136 5.93 -8.00 1.65
C GLN A 136 4.95 -8.81 0.79
N ASN A 137 3.66 -8.79 1.11
CA ASN A 137 2.64 -9.49 0.34
C ASN A 137 2.48 -8.89 -1.06
N VAL A 138 2.50 -7.56 -1.19
CA VAL A 138 2.45 -6.87 -2.48
C VAL A 138 3.68 -7.21 -3.33
N TYR A 139 4.86 -7.19 -2.74
CA TYR A 139 6.10 -7.60 -3.42
C TYR A 139 6.00 -9.02 -3.95
N ARG A 140 5.57 -9.95 -3.11
CA ARG A 140 5.44 -11.37 -3.49
C ARG A 140 4.48 -11.56 -4.66
N SER A 141 3.32 -10.92 -4.63
CA SER A 141 2.34 -10.98 -5.71
C SER A 141 2.86 -10.38 -7.02
N THR A 142 3.69 -9.34 -6.92
CA THR A 142 4.35 -8.72 -8.08
C THR A 142 5.38 -9.66 -8.70
N MET A 143 6.17 -10.35 -7.88
CA MET A 143 7.20 -11.29 -8.35
C MET A 143 6.62 -12.56 -8.96
N ASP A 144 5.52 -13.08 -8.42
CA ASP A 144 4.83 -14.25 -8.96
C ASP A 144 4.38 -14.04 -10.42
N GLN A 145 4.06 -12.80 -10.79
CA GLN A 145 3.70 -12.45 -12.17
C GLN A 145 4.89 -12.45 -13.15
N SER A 146 6.08 -12.08 -12.68
CA SER A 146 7.25 -12.05 -13.55
C SER A 146 7.76 -13.44 -13.91
N SER A 147 7.41 -14.49 -13.16
CA SER A 147 7.74 -15.88 -13.48
C SER A 147 6.79 -16.52 -14.49
N GLU A 148 5.55 -16.04 -14.61
CA GLU A 148 4.58 -16.54 -15.59
C GLU A 148 4.75 -15.92 -17.00
N GLY A 149 5.38 -14.77 -17.09
CA GLY A 149 5.67 -14.08 -18.37
C GLY A 149 6.92 -14.56 -19.10
N GLY A 150 7.61 -15.57 -18.59
CA GLY A 150 8.89 -16.06 -19.10
C GLY A 150 8.81 -17.30 -20.01
N ILE A 151 7.62 -17.72 -20.41
CA ILE A 151 7.45 -18.87 -21.33
C ILE A 151 6.62 -18.43 -22.55
N SER A 152 7.31 -17.86 -23.52
CA SER A 152 6.89 -17.88 -24.94
C SER A 152 8.06 -17.48 -25.82
#